data_8a833296e5bc4062fcd8266e0b6f7b75
#
_entry.id   8a833296e5bc4062fcd8266e0b6f7b75
#
_cell.length_a   1.000
_cell.length_b   1.000
_cell.length_c   1.000
_cell.angle_alpha   90.00
_cell.angle_beta   90.00
_cell.angle_gamma   90.00
#
_symmetry.space_group_name_H-M   'P 1'
#
loop_
_entity.id
_entity.type
_entity.pdbx_description
1 polymer ?
#
loop_
_entity_poly.entity_id
_entity_poly.type
_entity_poly.pdbx_seq_one_letter_code
_entity_poly.pdbx_strand_id
1 'polypeptide(L)'
;MPKGPSSSTLEVVKTKLREVVLAAKEGALIGSEESLITDLGVSRSTLRQAARLLEREGLLRVKRGINGGYYGSRPDEKTIQTAVSAYLGTLDMKYDDVTAVASVLWVEVLRRAAGVKSEAARKVAEHHRRKVLDVDPEATFHEVAEVERASQEAIFDLVQGRYIQLIFHINQAFSVGRFPLAADRDGTSQHREFVRAWREAKLLELAAIAQGDVELGMMAARNVRNIWHRRFWQKKPI
;
A
#
# COMPACT_ATOMS: atom_id res chain seq x y z
N MET A 1 40.98 6.58 27.02
CA MET A 1 40.00 6.11 26.02
C MET A 1 38.79 7.03 26.06
N PRO A 2 38.38 7.69 24.98
CA PRO A 2 37.17 8.51 24.99
C PRO A 2 35.95 7.62 25.20
N LYS A 3 35.15 7.91 26.24
CA LYS A 3 33.86 7.28 26.46
C LYS A 3 33.00 7.50 25.21
N GLY A 4 32.52 6.42 24.60
CA GLY A 4 31.49 6.50 23.56
C GLY A 4 30.25 7.27 24.05
N PRO A 5 29.47 7.87 23.16
CA PRO A 5 28.29 8.64 23.55
C PRO A 5 27.36 7.76 24.39
N SER A 6 26.80 8.33 25.47
CA SER A 6 25.81 7.61 26.27
C SER A 6 24.63 7.24 25.35
N SER A 7 24.03 6.07 25.56
CA SER A 7 22.89 5.57 24.81
C SER A 7 21.78 6.65 24.63
N SER A 8 21.57 7.49 25.64
CA SER A 8 20.63 8.61 25.63
C SER A 8 20.99 9.71 24.63
N THR A 9 22.29 10.06 24.51
CA THR A 9 22.74 11.11 23.57
C THR A 9 22.55 10.68 22.12
N LEU A 10 22.86 9.43 21.78
CA LEU A 10 22.68 8.90 20.43
C LEU A 10 21.19 8.88 20.01
N GLU A 11 20.29 8.46 20.87
CA GLU A 11 18.84 8.45 20.59
C GLU A 11 18.28 9.86 20.41
N VAL A 12 18.70 10.83 21.21
CA VAL A 12 18.31 12.23 21.05
C VAL A 12 18.77 12.77 19.69
N VAL A 13 20.01 12.50 19.31
CA VAL A 13 20.55 12.95 18.01
C VAL A 13 19.82 12.27 16.84
N LYS A 14 19.58 10.98 16.94
CA LYS A 14 18.83 10.21 15.94
C LYS A 14 17.42 10.78 15.77
N THR A 15 16.73 11.11 16.86
CA THR A 15 15.37 11.68 16.81
C THR A 15 15.38 13.06 16.14
N LYS A 16 16.27 13.97 16.55
CA LYS A 16 16.40 15.29 15.93
C LYS A 16 16.71 15.21 14.43
N LEU A 17 17.68 14.37 14.06
CA LEU A 17 18.05 14.19 12.66
C LEU A 17 16.90 13.59 11.85
N ARG A 18 16.12 12.66 12.43
CA ARG A 18 14.90 12.10 11.82
C ARG A 18 13.87 13.19 11.56
N GLU A 19 13.62 14.08 12.50
CA GLU A 19 12.66 15.18 12.33
C GLU A 19 13.06 16.09 11.16
N VAL A 20 14.33 16.46 11.07
CA VAL A 20 14.87 17.26 9.96
C VAL A 20 14.70 16.54 8.61
N VAL A 21 15.01 15.25 8.56
CA VAL A 21 14.85 14.43 7.35
C VAL A 21 13.39 14.32 6.93
N LEU A 22 12.48 14.10 7.88
CA LEU A 22 11.05 13.95 7.58
C LEU A 22 10.42 15.26 7.11
N ALA A 23 10.90 16.39 7.60
CA ALA A 23 10.46 17.72 7.14
C ALA A 23 10.98 18.09 5.75
N ALA A 24 12.11 17.53 5.32
CA ALA A 24 12.71 17.79 4.02
C ALA A 24 12.04 16.97 2.90
N LYS A 25 12.15 17.45 1.65
CA LYS A 25 11.75 16.67 0.47
C LYS A 25 12.69 15.48 0.28
N GLU A 26 12.19 14.41 -0.30
CA GLU A 26 13.02 13.28 -0.70
C GLU A 26 14.13 13.75 -1.66
N GLY A 27 15.34 13.24 -1.45
CA GLY A 27 16.53 13.63 -2.21
C GLY A 27 17.12 14.99 -1.87
N ALA A 28 16.49 15.78 -0.99
CA ALA A 28 17.04 17.06 -0.57
C ALA A 28 18.31 16.90 0.27
N LEU A 29 19.25 17.81 0.09
CA LEU A 29 20.44 17.93 0.95
C LEU A 29 19.97 18.40 2.34
N ILE A 30 20.22 17.59 3.35
CA ILE A 30 19.95 17.92 4.77
C ILE A 30 21.08 18.81 5.32
N GLY A 31 22.32 18.52 4.96
CA GLY A 31 23.48 19.30 5.34
C GLY A 31 24.79 18.57 5.07
N SER A 32 25.90 19.34 5.21
CA SER A 32 27.24 18.76 5.27
C SER A 32 27.50 18.14 6.64
N GLU A 33 28.58 17.35 6.76
CA GLU A 33 28.97 16.78 8.06
C GLU A 33 29.28 17.88 9.07
N GLU A 34 30.01 18.96 8.62
CA GLU A 34 30.37 20.07 9.47
C GLU A 34 29.15 20.86 9.95
N SER A 35 28.23 21.21 9.03
CA SER A 35 27.02 21.95 9.41
C SER A 35 26.17 21.16 10.41
N LEU A 36 25.94 19.87 10.18
CA LEU A 36 25.13 19.05 11.07
C LEU A 36 25.77 18.83 12.43
N ILE A 37 27.11 18.74 12.51
CA ILE A 37 27.83 18.70 13.79
C ILE A 37 27.58 19.97 14.59
N THR A 38 27.65 21.13 13.92
CA THR A 38 27.43 22.45 14.53
C THR A 38 25.97 22.62 14.96
N ASP A 39 25.03 22.34 14.05
CA ASP A 39 23.58 22.54 14.27
C ASP A 39 23.02 21.64 15.38
N LEU A 40 23.51 20.41 15.44
CA LEU A 40 23.05 19.43 16.44
C LEU A 40 23.89 19.48 17.74
N GLY A 41 25.05 20.17 17.75
CA GLY A 41 25.93 20.27 18.91
C GLY A 41 26.53 18.92 19.33
N VAL A 42 26.95 18.09 18.37
CA VAL A 42 27.37 16.69 18.65
C VAL A 42 28.76 16.39 18.07
N SER A 43 29.37 15.31 18.54
CA SER A 43 30.61 14.83 17.97
C SER A 43 30.39 14.18 16.58
N ARG A 44 31.43 14.21 15.74
CA ARG A 44 31.43 13.54 14.43
C ARG A 44 31.07 12.05 14.52
N SER A 45 31.56 11.37 15.54
CA SER A 45 31.26 9.95 15.75
C SER A 45 29.78 9.72 16.06
N THR A 46 29.17 10.56 16.90
CA THR A 46 27.74 10.48 17.26
C THR A 46 26.86 10.73 16.04
N LEU A 47 27.17 11.79 15.24
CA LEU A 47 26.44 12.08 14.00
C LEU A 47 26.49 10.89 13.04
N ARG A 48 27.69 10.33 12.81
CA ARG A 48 27.85 9.17 11.92
C ARG A 48 27.11 7.93 12.38
N GLN A 49 27.03 7.68 13.70
CA GLN A 49 26.27 6.57 14.25
C GLN A 49 24.77 6.78 14.05
N ALA A 50 24.25 7.97 14.37
CA ALA A 50 22.84 8.31 14.14
C ALA A 50 22.47 8.21 12.65
N ALA A 51 23.33 8.73 11.77
CA ALA A 51 23.11 8.66 10.33
C ALA A 51 23.07 7.22 9.80
N ARG A 52 23.96 6.33 10.27
CA ARG A 52 23.93 4.90 9.88
C ARG A 52 22.64 4.22 10.29
N LEU A 53 22.07 4.58 11.45
CA LEU A 53 20.79 4.04 11.89
C LEU A 53 19.66 4.51 10.96
N LEU A 54 19.61 5.81 10.64
CA LEU A 54 18.61 6.35 9.73
C LEU A 54 18.78 5.86 8.28
N GLU A 55 20.00 5.59 7.86
CA GLU A 55 20.29 4.99 6.54
C GLU A 55 19.77 3.56 6.46
N ARG A 56 19.91 2.76 7.54
CA ARG A 56 19.30 1.42 7.64
C ARG A 56 17.77 1.46 7.67
N GLU A 57 17.20 2.52 8.23
CA GLU A 57 15.75 2.76 8.23
C GLU A 57 15.25 3.29 6.86
N GLY A 58 16.15 3.53 5.88
CA GLY A 58 15.80 4.07 4.57
C GLY A 58 15.44 5.56 4.57
N LEU A 59 15.67 6.26 5.68
CA LEU A 59 15.32 7.67 5.84
C LEU A 59 16.43 8.63 5.39
N LEU A 60 17.67 8.14 5.29
CA LEU A 60 18.83 8.95 4.97
C LEU A 60 19.71 8.23 3.96
N ARG A 61 20.44 9.02 3.16
CA ARG A 61 21.50 8.56 2.27
C ARG A 61 22.73 9.43 2.47
N VAL A 62 23.88 8.81 2.72
CA VAL A 62 25.16 9.53 2.86
C VAL A 62 25.94 9.44 1.57
N LYS A 63 26.25 10.58 0.95
CA LYS A 63 27.16 10.69 -0.20
C LYS A 63 28.52 11.16 0.28
N ARG A 64 29.59 10.55 -0.25
CA ARG A 64 30.98 10.92 0.05
C ARG A 64 31.57 11.76 -1.11
N GLY A 65 32.61 12.54 -0.83
CA GLY A 65 33.34 13.30 -1.84
C GLY A 65 33.02 14.79 -1.84
N ILE A 66 33.50 15.51 -2.85
CA ILE A 66 33.52 17.02 -2.95
C ILE A 66 32.09 17.59 -2.85
N ASN A 67 31.08 16.88 -3.39
CA ASN A 67 29.67 17.25 -3.25
C ASN A 67 28.95 16.29 -2.30
N GLY A 68 29.66 15.79 -1.29
CA GLY A 68 29.16 14.87 -0.29
C GLY A 68 28.22 15.56 0.71
N GLY A 69 27.47 14.76 1.44
CA GLY A 69 26.53 15.26 2.45
C GLY A 69 25.49 14.23 2.83
N TYR A 70 24.59 14.64 3.66
CA TYR A 70 23.48 13.86 4.17
C TYR A 70 22.21 14.26 3.40
N TYR A 71 21.57 13.31 2.76
CA TYR A 71 20.41 13.53 1.90
C TYR A 71 19.20 12.80 2.45
N GLY A 72 18.06 13.46 2.45
CA GLY A 72 16.80 12.83 2.85
C GLY A 72 16.41 11.70 1.89
N SER A 73 15.89 10.62 2.44
CA SER A 73 15.36 9.49 1.69
C SER A 73 14.01 9.07 2.25
N ARG A 74 13.31 8.20 1.55
CA ARG A 74 12.10 7.59 2.06
C ARG A 74 12.24 6.08 1.98
N PRO A 75 11.73 5.34 2.99
CA PRO A 75 11.66 3.89 2.90
C PRO A 75 10.86 3.50 1.67
N ASP A 76 11.35 2.52 0.94
CA ASP A 76 10.61 1.92 -0.16
C ASP A 76 9.40 1.13 0.38
N GLU A 77 8.22 1.38 -0.18
CA GLU A 77 6.97 0.74 0.24
C GLU A 77 7.05 -0.78 0.16
N LYS A 78 7.71 -1.31 -0.87
CA LYS A 78 7.93 -2.75 -1.05
C LYS A 78 8.76 -3.35 0.08
N THR A 79 9.76 -2.62 0.57
CA THR A 79 10.59 -3.04 1.73
C THR A 79 9.73 -3.14 2.98
N ILE A 80 8.84 -2.16 3.22
CA ILE A 80 7.90 -2.17 4.35
C ILE A 80 6.93 -3.35 4.21
N GLN A 81 6.32 -3.54 3.05
CA GLN A 81 5.42 -4.66 2.78
C GLN A 81 6.10 -6.01 3.04
N THR A 82 7.34 -6.18 2.57
CA THR A 82 8.11 -7.40 2.78
C THR A 82 8.38 -7.66 4.26
N ALA A 83 8.82 -6.65 5.01
CA ALA A 83 9.10 -6.78 6.44
C ALA A 83 7.84 -7.11 7.26
N VAL A 84 6.72 -6.42 6.98
CA VAL A 84 5.45 -6.68 7.65
C VAL A 84 4.90 -8.06 7.27
N SER A 85 4.97 -8.45 6.00
CA SER A 85 4.54 -9.79 5.54
C SER A 85 5.34 -10.89 6.22
N ALA A 86 6.66 -10.71 6.39
CA ALA A 86 7.49 -11.66 7.11
C ALA A 86 7.05 -11.81 8.58
N TYR A 87 6.77 -10.69 9.26
CA TYR A 87 6.26 -10.73 10.63
C TYR A 87 4.88 -11.39 10.70
N LEU A 88 3.93 -11.00 9.85
CA LEU A 88 2.60 -11.60 9.79
C LEU A 88 2.67 -13.12 9.50
N GLY A 89 3.66 -13.55 8.72
CA GLY A 89 3.93 -14.97 8.43
C GLY A 89 4.32 -15.79 9.66
N THR A 90 4.78 -15.16 10.76
CA THR A 90 5.04 -15.82 12.03
C THR A 90 3.79 -16.03 12.88
N LEU A 91 2.69 -15.38 12.52
CA LEU A 91 1.41 -15.49 13.22
C LEU A 91 0.57 -16.62 12.60
N ASP A 92 -0.20 -17.32 13.43
CA ASP A 92 -1.16 -18.33 12.96
C ASP A 92 -2.44 -17.65 12.48
N MET A 93 -2.33 -16.98 11.31
CA MET A 93 -3.43 -16.22 10.71
C MET A 93 -4.24 -17.08 9.75
N LYS A 94 -5.54 -16.98 9.87
CA LYS A 94 -6.48 -17.61 8.94
C LYS A 94 -6.75 -16.69 7.74
N TYR A 95 -7.13 -17.30 6.63
CA TYR A 95 -7.55 -16.55 5.44
C TYR A 95 -8.68 -15.55 5.74
N ASP A 96 -9.64 -15.95 6.59
CA ASP A 96 -10.77 -15.11 6.98
C ASP A 96 -10.33 -13.83 7.70
N ASP A 97 -9.29 -13.88 8.53
CA ASP A 97 -8.78 -12.70 9.24
C ASP A 97 -8.24 -11.66 8.24
N VAL A 98 -7.47 -12.13 7.26
CA VAL A 98 -6.88 -11.28 6.23
C VAL A 98 -7.93 -10.66 5.31
N THR A 99 -8.92 -11.46 4.90
CA THR A 99 -10.01 -10.98 4.03
C THR A 99 -10.97 -10.04 4.74
N ALA A 100 -11.21 -10.23 6.04
CA ALA A 100 -12.00 -9.32 6.85
C ALA A 100 -11.39 -7.92 6.89
N VAL A 101 -10.09 -7.82 7.14
CA VAL A 101 -9.36 -6.53 7.11
C VAL A 101 -9.46 -5.87 5.74
N ALA A 102 -9.19 -6.61 4.65
CA ALA A 102 -9.30 -6.10 3.29
C ALA A 102 -10.73 -5.58 2.99
N SER A 103 -11.75 -6.29 3.48
CA SER A 103 -13.16 -5.91 3.27
C SER A 103 -13.51 -4.61 3.97
N VAL A 104 -13.13 -4.44 5.23
CA VAL A 104 -13.38 -3.21 6.00
C VAL A 104 -12.70 -2.01 5.35
N LEU A 105 -11.43 -2.17 4.96
CA LEU A 105 -10.66 -1.11 4.30
C LEU A 105 -11.31 -0.72 2.97
N TRP A 106 -11.70 -1.70 2.14
CA TRP A 106 -12.28 -1.44 0.82
C TRP A 106 -13.63 -0.76 0.90
N VAL A 107 -14.49 -1.15 1.85
CA VAL A 107 -15.77 -0.48 2.10
C VAL A 107 -15.57 1.00 2.45
N GLU A 108 -14.58 1.32 3.30
CA GLU A 108 -14.27 2.71 3.65
C GLU A 108 -13.71 3.49 2.45
N VAL A 109 -12.90 2.85 1.61
CA VAL A 109 -12.39 3.47 0.37
C VAL A 109 -13.54 3.84 -0.56
N LEU A 110 -14.48 2.91 -0.81
CA LEU A 110 -15.64 3.18 -1.66
C LEU A 110 -16.59 4.24 -1.08
N ARG A 111 -16.78 4.24 0.25
CA ARG A 111 -17.53 5.29 0.94
C ARG A 111 -16.95 6.67 0.65
N ARG A 112 -15.62 6.81 0.75
CA ARG A 112 -14.92 8.07 0.44
C ARG A 112 -14.99 8.40 -1.04
N ALA A 113 -14.69 7.45 -1.91
CA ALA A 113 -14.67 7.66 -3.37
C ALA A 113 -16.02 8.15 -3.90
N ALA A 114 -17.13 7.52 -3.50
CA ALA A 114 -18.48 7.96 -3.83
C ALA A 114 -18.79 9.35 -3.24
N GLY A 115 -18.23 9.67 -2.08
CA GLY A 115 -18.38 10.99 -1.44
C GLY A 115 -17.63 12.14 -2.13
N VAL A 116 -16.67 11.87 -3.02
CA VAL A 116 -15.89 12.92 -3.72
C VAL A 116 -16.76 13.81 -4.63
N LYS A 117 -17.78 13.26 -5.26
CA LYS A 117 -18.79 13.97 -6.10
C LYS A 117 -18.21 14.99 -7.08
N SER A 118 -17.12 14.65 -7.75
CA SER A 118 -16.42 15.52 -8.69
C SER A 118 -16.54 15.01 -10.13
N GLU A 119 -16.29 15.89 -11.10
CA GLU A 119 -16.20 15.50 -12.51
C GLU A 119 -15.01 14.55 -12.75
N ALA A 120 -13.92 14.71 -12.02
CA ALA A 120 -12.79 13.80 -12.07
C ALA A 120 -13.19 12.37 -11.62
N ALA A 121 -13.97 12.26 -10.54
CA ALA A 121 -14.48 10.97 -10.06
C ALA A 121 -15.39 10.31 -11.10
N ARG A 122 -16.27 11.07 -11.75
CA ARG A 122 -17.12 10.56 -12.85
C ARG A 122 -16.30 10.05 -14.03
N LYS A 123 -15.27 10.78 -14.45
CA LYS A 123 -14.38 10.37 -15.55
C LYS A 123 -13.61 9.09 -15.23
N VAL A 124 -13.07 8.98 -14.01
CA VAL A 124 -12.40 7.76 -13.56
C VAL A 124 -13.37 6.58 -13.55
N ALA A 125 -14.55 6.75 -12.99
CA ALA A 125 -15.57 5.71 -12.94
C ALA A 125 -15.97 5.25 -14.35
N GLU A 126 -16.23 6.17 -15.28
CA GLU A 126 -16.61 5.83 -16.65
C GLU A 126 -15.47 5.17 -17.44
N HIS A 127 -14.21 5.62 -17.24
CA HIS A 127 -13.05 4.99 -17.85
C HIS A 127 -12.91 3.51 -17.44
N HIS A 128 -12.99 3.24 -16.14
CA HIS A 128 -12.88 1.88 -15.63
C HIS A 128 -14.12 1.04 -15.92
N ARG A 129 -15.30 1.66 -15.98
CA ARG A 129 -16.54 1.00 -16.43
C ARG A 129 -16.37 0.37 -17.82
N ARG A 130 -15.80 1.11 -18.79
CA ARG A 130 -15.53 0.58 -20.13
C ARG A 130 -14.58 -0.61 -20.06
N LYS A 131 -13.46 -0.49 -19.32
CA LYS A 131 -12.51 -1.60 -19.15
C LYS A 131 -13.16 -2.86 -18.56
N VAL A 132 -14.07 -2.69 -17.61
CA VAL A 132 -14.80 -3.82 -17.01
C VAL A 132 -15.78 -4.44 -18.00
N LEU A 133 -16.43 -3.63 -18.84
CA LEU A 133 -17.33 -4.10 -19.89
C LEU A 133 -16.59 -4.87 -20.99
N ASP A 134 -15.36 -4.48 -21.30
CA ASP A 134 -14.50 -5.10 -22.33
C ASP A 134 -13.88 -6.41 -21.86
N VAL A 135 -13.98 -6.79 -20.57
CA VAL A 135 -13.48 -8.07 -20.08
C VAL A 135 -14.25 -9.22 -20.71
N ASP A 136 -13.53 -10.14 -21.36
CA ASP A 136 -14.11 -11.34 -21.96
C ASP A 136 -14.74 -12.23 -20.86
N PRO A 137 -15.93 -12.82 -21.09
CA PRO A 137 -16.50 -13.81 -20.17
C PRO A 137 -15.59 -15.00 -19.89
N GLU A 138 -14.68 -15.34 -20.80
CA GLU A 138 -13.67 -16.40 -20.68
C GLU A 138 -12.31 -15.86 -20.21
N ALA A 139 -12.20 -14.58 -19.82
CA ALA A 139 -10.95 -13.98 -19.33
C ALA A 139 -10.34 -14.79 -18.19
N THR A 140 -9.04 -14.93 -18.21
CA THR A 140 -8.29 -15.64 -17.17
C THR A 140 -8.38 -14.90 -15.83
N PHE A 141 -8.09 -15.62 -14.74
CA PHE A 141 -7.98 -15.01 -13.42
C PHE A 141 -7.00 -13.82 -13.41
N HIS A 142 -5.89 -13.96 -14.12
CA HIS A 142 -4.86 -12.91 -14.19
C HIS A 142 -5.39 -11.63 -14.86
N GLU A 143 -6.09 -11.76 -15.99
CA GLU A 143 -6.68 -10.61 -16.69
C GLU A 143 -7.72 -9.89 -15.83
N VAL A 144 -8.60 -10.65 -15.16
CA VAL A 144 -9.56 -10.06 -14.20
C VAL A 144 -8.84 -9.34 -13.05
N ALA A 145 -7.79 -9.95 -12.48
CA ALA A 145 -7.03 -9.37 -11.38
C ALA A 145 -6.28 -8.08 -11.80
N GLU A 146 -5.81 -8.00 -13.04
CA GLU A 146 -5.19 -6.78 -13.58
C GLU A 146 -6.18 -5.62 -13.72
N VAL A 147 -7.38 -5.89 -14.26
CA VAL A 147 -8.43 -4.87 -14.37
C VAL A 147 -8.91 -4.43 -12.98
N GLU A 148 -9.06 -5.38 -12.05
CA GLU A 148 -9.39 -5.07 -10.65
C GLU A 148 -8.35 -4.17 -10.02
N ARG A 149 -7.05 -4.51 -10.11
CA ARG A 149 -5.95 -3.74 -9.54
C ARG A 149 -5.88 -2.34 -10.14
N ALA A 150 -5.98 -2.20 -11.47
CA ALA A 150 -5.97 -0.90 -12.12
C ALA A 150 -7.14 -0.01 -11.67
N SER A 151 -8.33 -0.60 -11.46
CA SER A 151 -9.49 0.10 -10.92
C SER A 151 -9.27 0.52 -9.46
N GLN A 152 -8.68 -0.35 -8.63
CA GLN A 152 -8.38 -0.06 -7.23
C GLN A 152 -7.40 1.11 -7.10
N GLU A 153 -6.30 1.12 -7.85
CA GLU A 153 -5.32 2.23 -7.83
C GLU A 153 -5.96 3.56 -8.20
N ALA A 154 -6.76 3.59 -9.27
CA ALA A 154 -7.45 4.81 -9.67
C ALA A 154 -8.46 5.31 -8.62
N ILE A 155 -9.12 4.41 -7.90
CA ILE A 155 -10.02 4.75 -6.79
C ILE A 155 -9.23 5.27 -5.58
N PHE A 156 -8.07 4.69 -5.26
CA PHE A 156 -7.19 5.21 -4.21
C PHE A 156 -6.69 6.62 -4.53
N ASP A 157 -6.35 6.91 -5.78
CA ASP A 157 -5.93 8.24 -6.23
C ASP A 157 -7.04 9.29 -6.04
N LEU A 158 -8.32 8.91 -6.25
CA LEU A 158 -9.46 9.79 -5.97
C LEU A 158 -9.60 10.12 -4.49
N VAL A 159 -9.35 9.15 -3.63
CA VAL A 159 -9.54 9.28 -2.17
C VAL A 159 -8.38 10.01 -1.51
N GLN A 160 -7.19 10.02 -2.13
CA GLN A 160 -5.93 10.56 -1.61
C GLN A 160 -5.58 10.05 -0.20
N GLY A 161 -6.07 8.88 0.14
CA GLY A 161 -5.91 8.24 1.45
C GLY A 161 -4.66 7.37 1.54
N ARG A 162 -3.45 7.94 1.50
CA ARG A 162 -2.18 7.19 1.47
C ARG A 162 -2.03 6.15 2.58
N TYR A 163 -2.54 6.44 3.78
CA TYR A 163 -2.44 5.50 4.89
C TYR A 163 -3.31 4.26 4.68
N ILE A 164 -4.57 4.43 4.28
CA ILE A 164 -5.47 3.30 4.03
C ILE A 164 -5.00 2.48 2.83
N GLN A 165 -4.46 3.14 1.80
CA GLN A 165 -3.85 2.50 0.64
C GLN A 165 -2.66 1.63 1.05
N LEU A 166 -1.72 2.17 1.84
CA LEU A 166 -0.56 1.42 2.34
C LEU A 166 -0.98 0.17 3.12
N ILE A 167 -1.94 0.30 4.06
CA ILE A 167 -2.42 -0.84 4.84
C ILE A 167 -3.12 -1.88 3.96
N PHE A 168 -3.89 -1.43 2.96
CA PHE A 168 -4.52 -2.32 2.00
C PHE A 168 -3.49 -3.08 1.17
N HIS A 169 -2.45 -2.41 0.67
CA HIS A 169 -1.38 -3.03 -0.12
C HIS A 169 -0.54 -4.02 0.71
N ILE A 170 -0.22 -3.69 1.96
CA ILE A 170 0.45 -4.63 2.88
C ILE A 170 -0.39 -5.89 3.06
N ASN A 171 -1.69 -5.72 3.32
CA ASN A 171 -2.61 -6.85 3.50
C ASN A 171 -2.74 -7.69 2.22
N GLN A 172 -2.80 -7.04 1.06
CA GLN A 172 -2.86 -7.71 -0.25
C GLN A 172 -1.57 -8.48 -0.54
N ALA A 173 -0.40 -7.87 -0.34
CA ALA A 173 0.89 -8.51 -0.56
C ALA A 173 1.06 -9.75 0.33
N PHE A 174 0.68 -9.67 1.60
CA PHE A 174 0.67 -10.79 2.52
C PHE A 174 -0.29 -11.89 2.05
N SER A 175 -1.52 -11.53 1.66
CA SER A 175 -2.54 -12.47 1.19
C SER A 175 -2.06 -13.27 -0.02
N VAL A 176 -1.52 -12.59 -1.03
CA VAL A 176 -1.01 -13.22 -2.26
C VAL A 176 0.19 -14.14 -1.96
N GLY A 177 1.09 -13.73 -1.08
CA GLY A 177 2.26 -14.52 -0.72
C GLY A 177 1.94 -15.75 0.15
N ARG A 178 0.91 -15.66 1.00
CA ARG A 178 0.56 -16.73 1.97
C ARG A 178 -0.46 -17.72 1.45
N PHE A 179 -1.41 -17.23 0.64
CA PHE A 179 -2.53 -18.02 0.13
C PHE A 179 -2.44 -18.07 -1.40
N PRO A 180 -2.00 -19.21 -1.97
CA PRO A 180 -1.79 -19.31 -3.42
C PRO A 180 -3.09 -19.06 -4.17
N LEU A 181 -2.98 -18.26 -5.22
CA LEU A 181 -4.07 -17.95 -6.14
C LEU A 181 -4.48 -19.23 -6.87
N ALA A 182 -5.77 -19.55 -6.87
CA ALA A 182 -6.31 -20.69 -7.59
C ALA A 182 -6.48 -20.36 -9.08
N ALA A 183 -5.35 -20.09 -9.78
CA ALA A 183 -5.32 -19.87 -11.23
C ALA A 183 -5.66 -21.15 -12.03
N ASP A 184 -5.57 -22.30 -11.40
CA ASP A 184 -5.87 -23.63 -11.95
C ASP A 184 -7.36 -23.89 -12.31
N ARG A 185 -8.21 -22.87 -12.16
CA ARG A 185 -9.66 -22.95 -12.44
C ARG A 185 -10.08 -22.20 -13.69
N ASP A 186 -9.17 -21.58 -14.40
CA ASP A 186 -9.47 -20.88 -15.64
C ASP A 186 -10.14 -21.83 -16.64
N GLY A 187 -11.13 -21.32 -17.38
CA GLY A 187 -11.91 -22.13 -18.34
C GLY A 187 -13.00 -23.01 -17.73
N THR A 188 -13.13 -23.10 -16.39
CA THR A 188 -14.22 -23.85 -15.74
C THR A 188 -15.52 -23.05 -15.70
N SER A 189 -16.66 -23.74 -15.60
CA SER A 189 -17.98 -23.07 -15.40
C SER A 189 -18.00 -22.18 -14.17
N GLN A 190 -17.33 -22.61 -13.10
CA GLN A 190 -17.20 -21.88 -11.85
C GLN A 190 -16.37 -20.61 -12.01
N HIS A 191 -15.31 -20.65 -12.84
CA HIS A 191 -14.53 -19.45 -13.15
C HIS A 191 -15.33 -18.46 -13.98
N ARG A 192 -16.12 -18.91 -14.98
CA ARG A 192 -17.02 -18.03 -15.73
C ARG A 192 -18.08 -17.36 -14.85
N GLU A 193 -18.60 -18.10 -13.88
CA GLU A 193 -19.53 -17.53 -12.89
C GLU A 193 -18.86 -16.45 -12.03
N PHE A 194 -17.62 -16.69 -11.59
CA PHE A 194 -16.82 -15.69 -10.88
C PHE A 194 -16.60 -14.43 -11.73
N VAL A 195 -16.17 -14.56 -13.00
CA VAL A 195 -15.95 -13.42 -13.91
C VAL A 195 -17.23 -12.60 -14.07
N ARG A 196 -18.38 -13.27 -14.30
CA ARG A 196 -19.68 -12.61 -14.42
C ARG A 196 -20.05 -11.86 -13.14
N ALA A 197 -20.02 -12.54 -11.99
CA ALA A 197 -20.39 -11.95 -10.70
C ALA A 197 -19.47 -10.77 -10.33
N TRP A 198 -18.17 -10.92 -10.55
CA TRP A 198 -17.21 -9.83 -10.34
C TRP A 198 -17.52 -8.62 -11.22
N ARG A 199 -17.75 -8.86 -12.52
CA ARG A 199 -18.06 -7.80 -13.48
C ARG A 199 -19.31 -7.01 -13.07
N GLU A 200 -20.40 -7.68 -12.74
CA GLU A 200 -21.64 -7.06 -12.26
C GLU A 200 -21.41 -6.22 -10.99
N ALA A 201 -20.72 -6.78 -10.02
CA ALA A 201 -20.44 -6.09 -8.75
C ALA A 201 -19.49 -4.88 -8.93
N LYS A 202 -18.47 -5.00 -9.78
CA LYS A 202 -17.55 -3.91 -10.09
C LYS A 202 -18.26 -2.77 -10.83
N LEU A 203 -19.18 -3.06 -11.73
CA LEU A 203 -20.00 -2.04 -12.40
C LEU A 203 -20.85 -1.26 -11.39
N LEU A 204 -21.37 -1.90 -10.34
CA LEU A 204 -22.10 -1.22 -9.25
C LEU A 204 -21.19 -0.30 -8.43
N GLU A 205 -19.95 -0.71 -8.11
CA GLU A 205 -18.98 0.17 -7.44
C GLU A 205 -18.72 1.44 -8.26
N LEU A 206 -18.46 1.28 -9.55
CA LEU A 206 -18.17 2.39 -10.45
C LEU A 206 -19.41 3.29 -10.67
N ALA A 207 -20.60 2.72 -10.75
CA ALA A 207 -21.85 3.46 -10.81
C ALA A 207 -22.07 4.30 -9.54
N ALA A 208 -21.80 3.74 -8.36
CA ALA A 208 -21.89 4.46 -7.09
C ALA A 208 -20.96 5.69 -7.04
N ILE A 209 -19.72 5.54 -7.51
CA ILE A 209 -18.76 6.66 -7.62
C ILE A 209 -19.27 7.71 -8.60
N ALA A 210 -19.75 7.29 -9.78
CA ALA A 210 -20.23 8.22 -10.82
C ALA A 210 -21.45 9.03 -10.34
N GLN A 211 -22.36 8.39 -9.60
CA GLN A 211 -23.59 8.99 -9.07
C GLN A 211 -23.40 9.74 -7.76
N GLY A 212 -22.30 9.52 -7.06
CA GLY A 212 -22.06 10.05 -5.73
C GLY A 212 -22.91 9.38 -4.64
N ASP A 213 -23.31 8.12 -4.88
CA ASP A 213 -24.15 7.33 -3.97
C ASP A 213 -23.25 6.53 -3.00
N VAL A 214 -23.12 7.05 -1.78
CA VAL A 214 -22.26 6.48 -0.74
C VAL A 214 -22.78 5.13 -0.24
N GLU A 215 -24.08 4.97 -0.06
CA GLU A 215 -24.68 3.72 0.44
C GLU A 215 -24.54 2.60 -0.58
N LEU A 216 -24.83 2.88 -1.85
CA LEU A 216 -24.59 1.94 -2.95
C LEU A 216 -23.11 1.55 -3.01
N GLY A 217 -22.20 2.52 -2.85
CA GLY A 217 -20.75 2.29 -2.85
C GLY A 217 -20.32 1.29 -1.76
N MET A 218 -20.76 1.48 -0.53
CA MET A 218 -20.46 0.58 0.58
C MET A 218 -21.04 -0.82 0.37
N MET A 219 -22.27 -0.91 -0.16
CA MET A 219 -22.90 -2.20 -0.44
C MET A 219 -22.19 -2.95 -1.58
N ALA A 220 -21.88 -2.26 -2.66
CA ALA A 220 -21.17 -2.82 -3.80
C ALA A 220 -19.76 -3.31 -3.42
N ALA A 221 -19.04 -2.54 -2.60
CA ALA A 221 -17.73 -2.92 -2.07
C ALA A 221 -17.77 -4.21 -1.27
N ARG A 222 -18.75 -4.37 -0.37
CA ARG A 222 -18.94 -5.62 0.37
C ARG A 222 -19.19 -6.79 -0.58
N ASN A 223 -20.01 -6.58 -1.60
CA ASN A 223 -20.32 -7.62 -2.58
C ASN A 223 -19.08 -8.05 -3.38
N VAL A 224 -18.30 -7.11 -3.92
CA VAL A 224 -17.04 -7.41 -4.63
C VAL A 224 -16.10 -8.20 -3.72
N ARG A 225 -15.91 -7.78 -2.46
CA ARG A 225 -15.03 -8.48 -1.51
C ARG A 225 -15.52 -9.90 -1.22
N ASN A 226 -16.83 -10.12 -1.09
CA ASN A 226 -17.41 -11.44 -0.90
C ASN A 226 -17.18 -12.36 -2.12
N ILE A 227 -17.26 -11.82 -3.34
CA ILE A 227 -16.99 -12.57 -4.58
C ILE A 227 -15.53 -13.03 -4.61
N TRP A 228 -14.59 -12.12 -4.35
CA TRP A 228 -13.17 -12.46 -4.23
C TRP A 228 -12.92 -13.49 -3.12
N HIS A 229 -13.50 -13.30 -1.95
CA HIS A 229 -13.38 -14.22 -0.83
C HIS A 229 -13.81 -15.64 -1.22
N ARG A 230 -14.99 -15.79 -1.84
CA ARG A 230 -15.50 -17.10 -2.29
C ARG A 230 -14.57 -17.73 -3.34
N ARG A 231 -13.98 -16.95 -4.24
CA ARG A 231 -13.06 -17.46 -5.26
C ARG A 231 -11.81 -18.09 -4.67
N PHE A 232 -11.31 -17.58 -3.56
CA PHE A 232 -10.14 -18.11 -2.86
C PHE A 232 -10.45 -19.18 -1.83
N TRP A 233 -11.60 -19.08 -1.16
CA TRP A 233 -11.98 -19.93 -0.03
C TRP A 233 -12.43 -21.34 -0.40
N GLN A 234 -12.63 -21.67 -1.64
CA GLN A 234 -13.12 -23.02 -1.96
C GLN A 234 -12.06 -24.06 -1.54
N LYS A 235 -12.40 -24.79 -0.44
CA LYS A 235 -11.66 -25.96 0.01
C LYS A 235 -11.34 -26.84 -1.20
N LYS A 236 -10.06 -27.24 -1.36
CA LYS A 236 -9.77 -28.43 -2.15
C LYS A 236 -10.67 -29.53 -1.62
N PRO A 237 -11.44 -30.24 -2.45
CA PRO A 237 -12.03 -31.48 -2.01
C PRO A 237 -10.88 -32.38 -1.53
N ILE A 238 -11.05 -32.93 -0.32
CA ILE A 238 -10.15 -33.90 0.33
C ILE A 238 -10.08 -35.14 -0.55
#